data_c8850b3d96a2368bf603bddea805e70d
#
_entry.id   c8850b3d96a2368bf603bddea805e70d
#
_cell.length_a   1.000
_cell.length_b   1.000
_cell.length_c   1.000
_cell.angle_alpha   90.00
_cell.angle_beta   90.00
_cell.angle_gamma   90.00
#
_symmetry.space_group_name_H-M   'P 1'
#
loop_
_entity.id
_entity.type
_entity.pdbx_description
1 polymer ?
#
loop_
_entity_poly.entity_id
_entity_poly.type
_entity_poly.pdbx_seq_one_letter_code
_entity_poly.pdbx_strand_id
1 'polypeptide(L)'
;IEWRYAEGDIRAVFTQQARHTDLCVLAQGAGDNVPVGPSLNLPSDLVMSSGRPVLVVPWNWSGSHIGKRVVISWNGSKEATRALHDSMPILEKADAVKVITVGPEETRHIPGAETAQHLAQHGVNVEADHVIERDRSTAEAICDSVRDFGADLLVGGAWGHSRMLQTIMGGVTHDLLNNPPAPLFLSH
;
A
#
# COMPACT_ATOMS: atom_id res chain seq x y z
N ILE A 1 19.62 10.16 -14.51
CA ILE A 1 18.59 9.27 -15.06
C ILE A 1 19.30 8.25 -15.91
N GLU A 2 19.05 6.98 -15.63
CA GLU A 2 19.58 5.84 -16.37
C GLU A 2 18.43 5.17 -17.12
N TRP A 3 18.60 4.90 -18.41
CA TRP A 3 17.69 4.11 -19.22
C TRP A 3 18.22 2.69 -19.36
N ARG A 4 17.35 1.71 -19.17
CA ARG A 4 17.66 0.30 -19.36
C ARG A 4 16.69 -0.30 -20.37
N TYR A 5 17.23 -0.93 -21.39
CA TYR A 5 16.47 -1.73 -22.34
C TYR A 5 16.72 -3.21 -22.07
N ALA A 6 15.67 -4.00 -22.07
CA ALA A 6 15.75 -5.44 -21.91
C ALA A 6 14.64 -6.11 -22.72
N GLU A 7 14.93 -7.29 -23.26
CA GLU A 7 14.00 -8.14 -23.97
C GLU A 7 13.71 -9.40 -23.14
N GLY A 8 12.47 -9.91 -23.21
CA GLY A 8 12.09 -11.11 -22.53
C GLY A 8 10.70 -11.02 -21.89
N ASP A 9 10.41 -11.96 -20.99
CA ASP A 9 9.19 -11.91 -20.19
C ASP A 9 9.20 -10.69 -19.29
N ILE A 10 8.18 -9.85 -19.40
CA ILE A 10 8.12 -8.56 -18.72
C ILE A 10 8.18 -8.71 -17.21
N ARG A 11 7.54 -9.74 -16.62
CA ARG A 11 7.52 -9.98 -15.18
C ARG A 11 8.90 -10.37 -14.68
N ALA A 12 9.57 -11.27 -15.39
CA ALA A 12 10.91 -11.71 -15.04
C ALA A 12 11.92 -10.56 -15.11
N VAL A 13 11.88 -9.76 -16.18
CA VAL A 13 12.76 -8.61 -16.38
C VAL A 13 12.53 -7.56 -15.29
N PHE A 14 11.28 -7.15 -15.06
CA PHE A 14 10.97 -6.16 -14.01
C PHE A 14 11.35 -6.66 -12.62
N THR A 15 11.03 -7.91 -12.27
CA THR A 15 11.40 -8.49 -10.98
C THR A 15 12.92 -8.47 -10.76
N GLN A 16 13.68 -8.83 -11.79
CA GLN A 16 15.15 -8.82 -11.72
C GLN A 16 15.69 -7.39 -11.52
N GLN A 17 15.18 -6.42 -12.27
CA GLN A 17 15.62 -5.02 -12.16
C GLN A 17 15.22 -4.41 -10.81
N ALA A 18 14.01 -4.72 -10.34
CA ALA A 18 13.48 -4.24 -9.07
C ALA A 18 14.36 -4.60 -7.87
N ARG A 19 15.00 -5.76 -7.87
CA ARG A 19 15.88 -6.22 -6.78
C ARG A 19 17.07 -5.29 -6.51
N HIS A 20 17.42 -4.46 -7.47
CA HIS A 20 18.54 -3.51 -7.40
C HIS A 20 18.08 -2.06 -7.20
N THR A 21 16.84 -1.86 -6.75
CA THR A 21 16.25 -0.53 -6.47
C THR A 21 15.74 -0.48 -5.03
N ASP A 22 15.62 0.72 -4.47
CA ASP A 22 15.04 0.92 -3.15
C ASP A 22 13.51 0.93 -3.20
N LEU A 23 12.95 1.38 -4.33
CA LEU A 23 11.51 1.49 -4.56
C LEU A 23 11.21 1.30 -6.05
N CYS A 24 10.19 0.52 -6.36
CA CYS A 24 9.61 0.45 -7.70
C CYS A 24 8.40 1.38 -7.79
N VAL A 25 8.35 2.20 -8.83
CA VAL A 25 7.19 3.07 -9.08
C VAL A 25 6.51 2.63 -10.36
N LEU A 26 5.22 2.32 -10.26
CA LEU A 26 4.39 1.87 -11.38
C LEU A 26 3.15 2.73 -11.48
N ALA A 27 2.72 3.02 -12.71
CA ALA A 27 1.37 3.51 -12.93
C ALA A 27 0.38 2.33 -12.85
N GLN A 28 -0.77 2.55 -12.20
CA GLN A 28 -1.91 1.66 -12.36
C GLN A 28 -2.31 1.61 -13.85
N GLY A 29 -2.55 0.43 -14.40
CA GLY A 29 -3.07 0.31 -15.76
C GLY A 29 -4.39 1.08 -15.91
N ALA A 30 -4.51 1.88 -16.96
CA ALA A 30 -5.76 2.59 -17.24
C ALA A 30 -6.80 1.59 -17.77
N GLY A 31 -7.58 0.95 -16.88
CA GLY A 31 -8.75 0.14 -17.21
C GLY A 31 -8.75 -0.63 -18.56
N ASP A 32 -9.89 -1.14 -18.98
CA ASP A 32 -10.07 -1.95 -20.20
C ASP A 32 -9.77 -1.24 -21.54
N ASN A 33 -9.37 0.03 -21.51
CA ASN A 33 -9.20 0.86 -22.71
C ASN A 33 -7.74 1.05 -23.17
N VAL A 34 -6.76 0.48 -22.49
CA VAL A 34 -5.38 0.46 -22.97
C VAL A 34 -5.11 -0.91 -23.60
N PRO A 35 -4.84 -1.00 -24.90
CA PRO A 35 -4.43 -2.24 -25.53
C PRO A 35 -2.97 -2.53 -25.17
N VAL A 36 -2.70 -2.74 -23.90
CA VAL A 36 -1.46 -3.31 -23.43
C VAL A 36 -1.76 -4.79 -23.24
N GLY A 37 -1.11 -5.64 -23.99
CA GLY A 37 -1.21 -7.09 -24.01
C GLY A 37 -1.80 -7.82 -22.78
N PRO A 38 -1.66 -9.10 -22.58
CA PRO A 38 -2.38 -9.83 -21.54
C PRO A 38 -2.29 -9.11 -20.21
N SER A 39 -3.44 -8.85 -19.59
CA SER A 39 -3.62 -8.05 -18.36
C SER A 39 -2.56 -8.43 -17.32
N LEU A 40 -1.50 -7.64 -17.29
CA LEU A 40 -0.36 -7.89 -16.43
C LEU A 40 -0.74 -7.33 -15.05
N ASN A 41 -0.97 -8.21 -14.09
CA ASN A 41 -1.02 -7.85 -12.67
C ASN A 41 0.40 -7.50 -12.18
N LEU A 42 1.13 -6.71 -12.98
CA LEU A 42 2.53 -6.39 -12.74
C LEU A 42 2.77 -5.80 -11.33
N PRO A 43 1.93 -4.90 -10.79
CA PRO A 43 2.09 -4.45 -9.42
C PRO A 43 2.06 -5.61 -8.41
N SER A 44 1.09 -6.51 -8.53
CA SER A 44 0.95 -7.67 -7.67
C SER A 44 2.15 -8.62 -7.77
N ASP A 45 2.58 -8.89 -9.01
CA ASP A 45 3.72 -9.78 -9.27
C ASP A 45 5.01 -9.21 -8.68
N LEU A 46 5.24 -7.91 -8.81
CA LEU A 46 6.44 -7.26 -8.28
C LEU A 46 6.45 -7.20 -6.76
N VAL A 47 5.34 -6.81 -6.13
CA VAL A 47 5.23 -6.80 -4.66
C VAL A 47 5.57 -8.18 -4.11
N MET A 48 5.06 -9.25 -4.74
CA MET A 48 5.22 -10.63 -4.27
C MET A 48 6.61 -11.22 -4.53
N SER A 49 7.31 -10.79 -5.59
CA SER A 49 8.49 -11.52 -6.07
C SER A 49 9.79 -10.70 -6.05
N SER A 50 9.73 -9.38 -5.97
CA SER A 50 10.93 -8.54 -6.00
C SER A 50 11.66 -8.45 -4.66
N GLY A 51 10.92 -8.56 -3.54
CA GLY A 51 11.41 -8.27 -2.20
C GLY A 51 11.68 -6.78 -1.97
N ARG A 52 11.08 -5.92 -2.78
CA ARG A 52 11.19 -4.46 -2.69
C ARG A 52 9.79 -3.83 -2.62
N PRO A 53 9.69 -2.67 -1.98
CA PRO A 53 8.43 -1.94 -1.95
C PRO A 53 8.04 -1.46 -3.35
N VAL A 54 6.74 -1.38 -3.58
CA VAL A 54 6.15 -0.92 -4.84
C VAL A 54 5.18 0.22 -4.56
N LEU A 55 5.40 1.35 -5.20
CA LEU A 55 4.47 2.48 -5.22
C LEU A 55 3.63 2.39 -6.50
N VAL A 56 2.33 2.17 -6.34
CA VAL A 56 1.37 2.15 -7.45
C VAL A 56 0.64 3.49 -7.49
N VAL A 57 0.83 4.22 -8.58
CA VAL A 57 0.19 5.52 -8.78
C VAL A 57 -1.08 5.33 -9.61
N PRO A 58 -2.28 5.74 -9.12
CA PRO A 58 -3.51 5.67 -9.89
C PRO A 58 -3.40 6.41 -11.21
N TRP A 59 -3.99 5.86 -12.27
CA TRP A 59 -3.93 6.48 -13.62
C TRP A 59 -4.55 7.89 -13.67
N ASN A 60 -5.52 8.15 -12.80
CA ASN A 60 -6.21 9.45 -12.68
C ASN A 60 -5.68 10.33 -11.55
N TRP A 61 -4.52 10.00 -10.98
CA TRP A 61 -3.94 10.80 -9.91
C TRP A 61 -3.55 12.18 -10.41
N SER A 62 -4.10 13.20 -9.78
CA SER A 62 -3.85 14.62 -10.12
C SER A 62 -3.25 15.42 -8.97
N GLY A 63 -2.89 14.75 -7.86
CA GLY A 63 -2.25 15.41 -6.72
C GLY A 63 -0.85 15.90 -7.07
N SER A 64 -0.47 17.03 -6.49
CA SER A 64 0.86 17.64 -6.68
C SER A 64 1.94 17.02 -5.79
N HIS A 65 1.55 16.25 -4.79
CA HIS A 65 2.44 15.64 -3.80
C HIS A 65 2.04 14.20 -3.53
N ILE A 66 2.99 13.40 -3.07
CA ILE A 66 2.80 12.05 -2.54
C ILE A 66 3.61 11.95 -1.25
N GLY A 67 2.95 11.53 -0.16
CA GLY A 67 3.59 11.31 1.14
C GLY A 67 3.62 12.53 2.06
N LYS A 68 2.76 13.54 1.83
CA LYS A 68 2.55 14.64 2.76
C LYS A 68 1.55 14.27 3.86
N ARG A 69 0.47 13.62 3.49
CA ARG A 69 -0.54 13.10 4.42
C ARG A 69 -0.69 11.61 4.16
N VAL A 70 -0.26 10.80 5.11
CA VAL A 70 -0.13 9.35 4.91
C VAL A 70 -1.10 8.60 5.82
N VAL A 71 -1.84 7.66 5.24
CA VAL A 71 -2.56 6.64 6.01
C VAL A 71 -1.77 5.34 5.96
N ILE A 72 -1.58 4.70 7.10
CA ILE A 72 -0.98 3.37 7.24
C ILE A 72 -2.09 2.40 7.63
N SER A 73 -2.40 1.44 6.78
CA SER A 73 -3.30 0.32 7.10
C SER A 73 -2.53 -0.75 7.87
N TRP A 74 -2.83 -0.85 9.17
CA TRP A 74 -2.13 -1.73 10.10
C TRP A 74 -3.00 -2.90 10.54
N ASN A 75 -2.47 -4.12 10.45
CA ASN A 75 -3.14 -5.34 10.90
C ASN A 75 -2.23 -6.26 11.74
N GLY A 76 -1.06 -5.76 12.16
CA GLY A 76 -0.10 -6.51 12.96
C GLY A 76 0.66 -7.61 12.20
N SER A 77 0.50 -7.73 10.89
CA SER A 77 1.20 -8.74 10.10
C SER A 77 2.66 -8.34 9.82
N LYS A 78 3.48 -9.34 9.45
CA LYS A 78 4.87 -9.08 9.03
C LYS A 78 4.94 -8.21 7.79
N GLU A 79 3.97 -8.33 6.88
CA GLU A 79 3.86 -7.53 5.67
C GLU A 79 3.54 -6.06 5.99
N ALA A 80 2.62 -5.81 6.94
CA ALA A 80 2.33 -4.46 7.42
C ALA A 80 3.55 -3.86 8.12
N THR A 81 4.25 -4.66 8.96
CA THR A 81 5.50 -4.24 9.60
C THR A 81 6.54 -3.86 8.55
N ARG A 82 6.68 -4.68 7.49
CA ARG A 82 7.63 -4.40 6.43
C ARG A 82 7.28 -3.13 5.67
N ALA A 83 6.02 -2.96 5.29
CA ALA A 83 5.56 -1.76 4.58
C ALA A 83 5.80 -0.48 5.39
N LEU A 84 5.57 -0.53 6.71
CA LEU A 84 5.87 0.56 7.61
C LEU A 84 7.36 0.93 7.58
N HIS A 85 8.24 -0.06 7.77
CA HIS A 85 9.69 0.21 7.81
C HIS A 85 10.24 0.64 6.44
N ASP A 86 9.79 0.02 5.36
CA ASP A 86 10.22 0.40 4.00
C ASP A 86 9.76 1.84 3.63
N SER A 87 8.64 2.32 4.23
CA SER A 87 8.13 3.68 3.99
C SER A 87 8.71 4.76 4.93
N MET A 88 9.51 4.40 5.93
CA MET A 88 10.07 5.35 6.91
C MET A 88 10.68 6.61 6.29
N PRO A 89 11.47 6.55 5.21
CA PRO A 89 12.04 7.76 4.59
C PRO A 89 10.99 8.76 4.07
N ILE A 90 9.75 8.28 3.82
CA ILE A 90 8.61 9.11 3.43
C ILE A 90 7.91 9.62 4.70
N LEU A 91 7.66 8.73 5.66
CA LEU A 91 6.93 9.03 6.89
C LEU A 91 7.61 10.12 7.73
N GLU A 92 8.93 10.09 7.83
CA GLU A 92 9.73 11.11 8.54
C GLU A 92 9.61 12.52 7.93
N LYS A 93 9.16 12.63 6.67
CA LYS A 93 8.98 13.89 5.94
C LYS A 93 7.50 14.27 5.77
N ALA A 94 6.62 13.44 6.25
CA ALA A 94 5.18 13.68 6.16
C ALA A 94 4.75 14.80 7.13
N ASP A 95 3.78 15.60 6.70
CA ASP A 95 3.17 16.63 7.53
C ASP A 95 2.26 16.01 8.59
N ALA A 96 1.60 14.88 8.26
CA ALA A 96 0.76 14.13 9.17
C ALA A 96 0.63 12.66 8.73
N VAL A 97 0.65 11.75 9.69
CA VAL A 97 0.48 10.31 9.49
C VAL A 97 -0.68 9.81 10.35
N LYS A 98 -1.48 8.91 9.83
CA LYS A 98 -2.54 8.21 10.57
C LYS A 98 -2.37 6.71 10.43
N VAL A 99 -2.19 6.02 11.55
CA VAL A 99 -2.23 4.55 11.62
C VAL A 99 -3.67 4.13 11.84
N ILE A 100 -4.25 3.40 10.91
CA ILE A 100 -5.59 2.85 11.04
C ILE A 100 -5.56 1.34 11.21
N THR A 101 -6.42 0.85 12.08
CA THR A 101 -6.79 -0.57 12.17
C THR A 101 -8.27 -0.70 11.89
N VAL A 102 -8.65 -1.70 11.11
CA VAL A 102 -10.04 -1.97 10.77
C VAL A 102 -10.48 -3.26 11.46
N GLY A 103 -11.61 -3.22 12.16
CA GLY A 103 -12.10 -4.40 12.87
C GLY A 103 -13.39 -4.15 13.64
N PRO A 104 -13.86 -5.15 14.44
CA PRO A 104 -15.08 -5.04 15.22
C PRO A 104 -14.99 -4.00 16.34
N GLU A 105 -16.13 -3.52 16.82
CA GLU A 105 -16.27 -2.37 17.74
C GLU A 105 -15.62 -2.55 19.11
N GLU A 106 -15.41 -3.75 19.58
CA GLU A 106 -14.97 -4.00 20.95
C GLU A 106 -13.45 -4.14 21.07
N THR A 107 -12.75 -3.03 21.25
CA THR A 107 -11.37 -3.08 21.74
C THR A 107 -11.15 -2.11 22.90
N ARG A 108 -10.69 -2.62 24.05
CA ARG A 108 -10.27 -1.79 25.18
C ARG A 108 -8.99 -0.97 24.93
N HIS A 109 -8.30 -1.26 23.84
CA HIS A 109 -7.12 -0.57 23.37
C HIS A 109 -7.37 -0.09 21.95
N ILE A 110 -6.79 1.03 21.57
CA ILE A 110 -6.73 1.45 20.17
C ILE A 110 -5.67 0.56 19.49
N PRO A 111 -6.07 -0.43 18.66
CA PRO A 111 -5.09 -1.24 17.98
C PRO A 111 -4.21 -0.31 17.11
N GLY A 112 -2.91 -0.56 17.06
CA GLY A 112 -1.99 0.34 16.37
C GLY A 112 -1.44 1.51 17.18
N ALA A 113 -1.89 1.72 18.43
CA ALA A 113 -1.33 2.75 19.30
C ALA A 113 0.17 2.56 19.57
N GLU A 114 0.61 1.32 19.78
CA GLU A 114 2.04 0.98 19.95
C GLU A 114 2.84 1.29 18.67
N THR A 115 2.24 1.06 17.51
CA THR A 115 2.84 1.40 16.20
C THR A 115 2.97 2.92 16.06
N ALA A 116 1.94 3.67 16.42
CA ALA A 116 2.01 5.13 16.42
C ALA A 116 3.07 5.64 17.41
N GLN A 117 3.16 5.04 18.60
CA GLN A 117 4.21 5.38 19.58
C GLN A 117 5.61 5.12 19.02
N HIS A 118 5.80 3.98 18.33
CA HIS A 118 7.07 3.67 17.66
C HIS A 118 7.42 4.72 16.61
N LEU A 119 6.48 5.11 15.75
CA LEU A 119 6.69 6.14 14.73
C LEU A 119 6.99 7.51 15.35
N ALA A 120 6.30 7.87 16.44
CA ALA A 120 6.58 9.11 17.17
C ALA A 120 8.00 9.18 17.73
N GLN A 121 8.59 8.05 18.15
CA GLN A 121 10.00 7.97 18.56
C GLN A 121 10.97 8.28 17.41
N HIS A 122 10.55 8.09 16.16
CA HIS A 122 11.28 8.49 14.95
C HIS A 122 10.97 9.92 14.49
N GLY A 123 10.24 10.70 15.31
CA GLY A 123 9.92 12.10 14.99
C GLY A 123 8.74 12.26 14.02
N VAL A 124 8.01 11.20 13.73
CA VAL A 124 6.83 11.24 12.84
C VAL A 124 5.65 11.87 13.58
N ASN A 125 4.99 12.85 12.96
CA ASN A 125 3.73 13.41 13.46
C ASN A 125 2.58 12.44 13.17
N VAL A 126 2.20 11.61 14.12
CA VAL A 126 1.33 10.46 13.92
C VAL A 126 0.21 10.37 14.95
N GLU A 127 -0.96 9.94 14.50
CA GLU A 127 -2.09 9.52 15.32
C GLU A 127 -2.51 8.09 15.00
N ALA A 128 -3.13 7.40 15.96
CA ALA A 128 -3.73 6.08 15.75
C ALA A 128 -5.26 6.20 15.78
N ASP A 129 -5.93 5.46 14.92
CA ASP A 129 -7.38 5.39 14.84
C ASP A 129 -7.85 3.95 14.65
N HIS A 130 -9.03 3.65 15.20
CA HIS A 130 -9.68 2.35 15.00
C HIS A 130 -10.99 2.54 14.22
N VAL A 131 -10.99 1.98 13.02
CA VAL A 131 -12.11 2.07 12.10
C VAL A 131 -12.98 0.83 12.24
N ILE A 132 -14.24 1.05 12.61
CA ILE A 132 -15.19 -0.03 12.80
C ILE A 132 -15.71 -0.50 11.44
N GLU A 133 -15.56 -1.80 11.18
CA GLU A 133 -16.29 -2.47 10.09
C GLU A 133 -17.77 -2.46 10.48
N ARG A 134 -18.59 -1.77 9.72
CA ARG A 134 -20.05 -1.87 9.84
C ARG A 134 -20.56 -2.76 8.71
N ASP A 135 -21.45 -2.25 7.89
CA ASP A 135 -22.02 -2.97 6.74
C ASP A 135 -21.15 -2.79 5.47
N ARG A 136 -19.82 -2.62 5.61
CA ARG A 136 -18.87 -2.36 4.52
C ARG A 136 -17.64 -3.26 4.63
N SER A 137 -16.97 -3.48 3.51
CA SER A 137 -15.73 -4.26 3.49
C SER A 137 -14.56 -3.51 4.14
N THR A 138 -13.54 -4.25 4.57
CA THR A 138 -12.29 -3.67 5.08
C THR A 138 -11.65 -2.70 4.07
N ALA A 139 -11.70 -3.02 2.78
CA ALA A 139 -11.15 -2.15 1.71
C ALA A 139 -11.93 -0.82 1.63
N GLU A 140 -13.26 -0.87 1.69
CA GLU A 140 -14.09 0.35 1.71
C GLU A 140 -13.81 1.19 2.94
N ALA A 141 -13.69 0.58 4.13
CA ALA A 141 -13.37 1.29 5.36
C ALA A 141 -12.00 1.99 5.28
N ILE A 142 -10.99 1.34 4.69
CA ILE A 142 -9.69 1.95 4.43
C ILE A 142 -9.81 3.11 3.44
N CYS A 143 -10.54 2.94 2.33
CA CYS A 143 -10.75 3.99 1.32
C CYS A 143 -11.42 5.22 1.91
N ASP A 144 -12.43 5.04 2.76
CA ASP A 144 -13.11 6.14 3.43
C ASP A 144 -12.14 6.88 4.36
N SER A 145 -11.36 6.16 5.16
CA SER A 145 -10.36 6.75 6.06
C SER A 145 -9.31 7.57 5.29
N VAL A 146 -8.87 7.09 4.12
CA VAL A 146 -7.93 7.82 3.25
C VAL A 146 -8.56 9.12 2.76
N ARG A 147 -9.83 9.09 2.32
CA ARG A 147 -10.56 10.28 1.85
C ARG A 147 -10.82 11.26 2.97
N ASP A 148 -11.31 10.80 4.12
CA ASP A 148 -11.65 11.63 5.29
C ASP A 148 -10.40 12.31 5.86
N PHE A 149 -9.27 11.62 5.87
CA PHE A 149 -7.99 12.20 6.29
C PHE A 149 -7.39 13.12 5.23
N GLY A 150 -7.85 13.06 3.97
CA GLY A 150 -7.26 13.77 2.84
C GLY A 150 -5.85 13.27 2.54
N ALA A 151 -5.63 11.97 2.65
CA ALA A 151 -4.31 11.39 2.44
C ALA A 151 -3.94 11.36 0.95
N ASP A 152 -2.67 11.61 0.69
CA ASP A 152 -2.04 11.54 -0.63
C ASP A 152 -1.14 10.28 -0.80
N LEU A 153 -1.13 9.42 0.22
CA LEU A 153 -0.47 8.12 0.20
C LEU A 153 -1.15 7.14 1.15
N LEU A 154 -1.39 5.93 0.69
CA LEU A 154 -1.77 4.79 1.51
C LEU A 154 -0.62 3.79 1.58
N VAL A 155 -0.16 3.48 2.79
CA VAL A 155 0.87 2.46 3.06
C VAL A 155 0.19 1.21 3.60
N GLY A 156 0.55 0.05 3.08
CA GLY A 156 0.00 -1.21 3.56
C GLY A 156 0.82 -2.44 3.22
N GLY A 157 0.71 -3.46 4.06
CA GLY A 157 1.21 -4.80 3.73
C GLY A 157 0.34 -5.47 2.68
N ALA A 158 0.98 -6.18 1.78
CA ALA A 158 0.29 -6.89 0.71
C ALA A 158 0.19 -8.39 1.02
N TRP A 159 -1.02 -8.96 0.91
CA TRP A 159 -1.29 -10.41 1.04
C TRP A 159 -0.79 -11.08 2.34
N GLY A 160 -0.97 -10.42 3.50
CA GLY A 160 -0.48 -10.90 4.80
C GLY A 160 -1.23 -12.09 5.41
N HIS A 161 -2.40 -12.48 4.89
CA HIS A 161 -3.11 -13.66 5.34
C HIS A 161 -2.80 -14.88 4.48
N SER A 162 -2.49 -16.00 5.12
CA SER A 162 -1.94 -17.22 4.52
C SER A 162 -2.59 -17.63 3.20
N ARG A 163 -1.76 -17.89 2.20
CA ARG A 163 -2.14 -18.36 0.85
C ARG A 163 -3.04 -19.61 0.82
N MET A 164 -3.13 -20.35 1.91
CA MET A 164 -3.89 -21.61 1.97
C MET A 164 -5.41 -21.44 1.89
N LEU A 165 -5.95 -20.26 2.16
CA LEU A 165 -7.39 -19.97 2.08
C LEU A 165 -7.76 -19.10 0.87
N GLN A 166 -6.80 -18.67 0.05
CA GLN A 166 -7.02 -17.77 -1.08
C GLN A 166 -7.05 -18.48 -2.43
N THR A 167 -7.83 -19.53 -2.55
CA THR A 167 -8.27 -20.04 -3.87
C THR A 167 -9.26 -19.06 -4.54
N ILE A 168 -9.60 -17.97 -3.85
CA ILE A 168 -10.42 -16.88 -4.37
C ILE A 168 -9.53 -15.63 -4.34
N MET A 169 -9.20 -15.10 -5.51
CA MET A 169 -8.44 -13.85 -5.72
C MET A 169 -9.25 -12.61 -5.31
N GLY A 170 -9.82 -12.61 -4.12
CA GLY A 170 -10.51 -11.49 -3.53
C GLY A 170 -9.89 -11.20 -2.18
N GLY A 171 -9.47 -9.99 -1.95
CA GLY A 171 -8.92 -9.57 -0.66
C GLY A 171 -8.61 -8.08 -0.70
N VAL A 172 -8.46 -7.48 0.48
CA VAL A 172 -8.24 -6.04 0.66
C VAL A 172 -7.21 -5.47 -0.32
N THR A 173 -6.06 -6.15 -0.48
CA THR A 173 -5.01 -5.70 -1.40
C THR A 173 -5.47 -5.67 -2.86
N HIS A 174 -6.23 -6.67 -3.29
CA HIS A 174 -6.77 -6.72 -4.66
C HIS A 174 -7.76 -5.59 -4.90
N ASP A 175 -8.67 -5.36 -3.96
CA ASP A 175 -9.70 -4.32 -4.07
C ASP A 175 -9.06 -2.93 -4.10
N LEU A 176 -8.04 -2.68 -3.24
CA LEU A 176 -7.29 -1.46 -3.22
C LEU A 176 -6.47 -1.22 -4.50
N LEU A 177 -5.91 -2.27 -5.11
CA LEU A 177 -5.19 -2.18 -6.38
C LEU A 177 -6.12 -1.86 -7.56
N ASN A 178 -7.37 -2.37 -7.52
CA ASN A 178 -8.35 -2.09 -8.57
C ASN A 178 -8.93 -0.67 -8.46
N ASN A 179 -9.20 -0.22 -7.23
CA ASN A 179 -9.81 1.08 -6.95
C ASN A 179 -9.02 1.84 -5.88
N PRO A 180 -7.80 2.26 -6.17
CA PRO A 180 -6.95 2.92 -5.19
C PRO A 180 -7.49 4.31 -4.84
N PRO A 181 -7.66 4.63 -3.54
CA PRO A 181 -8.15 5.93 -3.10
C PRO A 181 -7.10 7.04 -3.23
N ALA A 182 -5.82 6.65 -3.24
CA ALA A 182 -4.62 7.46 -3.38
C ALA A 182 -3.49 6.56 -3.90
N PRO A 183 -2.30 7.08 -4.22
CA PRO A 183 -1.11 6.25 -4.43
C PRO A 183 -0.92 5.22 -3.33
N LEU A 184 -0.60 3.97 -3.70
CA LEU A 184 -0.44 2.84 -2.80
C LEU A 184 1.04 2.46 -2.67
N PHE A 185 1.55 2.47 -1.44
CA PHE A 185 2.88 1.93 -1.12
C PHE A 185 2.69 0.55 -0.48
N LEU A 186 3.17 -0.48 -1.15
CA LEU A 186 2.95 -1.87 -0.78
C LEU A 186 4.28 -2.61 -0.58
N SER A 187 4.36 -3.43 0.48
CA SER A 187 5.45 -4.39 0.72
C SER A 187 4.90 -5.76 1.13
N HIS A 188 5.70 -6.82 0.89
CA HIS A 188 5.36 -8.21 1.24
C HIS A 188 6.52 -8.91 1.94
#